data_c21a41a1e0c658ec6793b32f226fc6b8
#
_entry.id   c21a41a1e0c658ec6793b32f226fc6b8
#
_cell.length_a   1.000
_cell.length_b   1.000
_cell.length_c   1.000
_cell.angle_alpha   90.00
_cell.angle_beta   90.00
_cell.angle_gamma   90.00
#
_symmetry.space_group_name_H-M   'P 1'
#
loop_
_entity.id
_entity.type
_entity.pdbx_description
1 polymer ?
#
loop_
_entity_poly.entity_id
_entity_poly.type
_entity_poly.pdbx_seq_one_letter_code
_entity_poly.pdbx_strand_id
1 'polypeptide(L)'
;MKNKPLYEISGIEHGYGEFMLNIPELKIDRGSAVGLSGPNGSGKSTLLRLMAFLEKSASGIVNFHGIYKDRLPVTLLHQDPYLLKRSVYENITYGLKIKNDYSNLKKRTAEILEKVNLDPGKFMHRKWYELSGGESKRVALASRIILKPEALLLDEPVANIDVESSRAIVNAVKWMREEHSVTLVISSHDLVWLNTVTDHVWKLYNGKLAGSGNANFIPGPWLKGENNLWFTTLPEGKKIYATEPPDPGAPAVLQPYDIVVSEKKLTKVSAVNHIEAKVIMLVSEGNSGKIRVDTETSGRILSCYISKSSAEKMNIIPGKKVYLIFKATSLLWE
;
A
#
# COMPACT_ATOMS: atom_id res chain seq x y z
N MET A 1 -23.01 14.40 -11.82
CA MET A 1 -22.82 13.00 -12.26
C MET A 1 -21.77 12.38 -11.34
N LYS A 2 -22.08 11.34 -10.55
CA LYS A 2 -21.04 10.62 -9.80
C LYS A 2 -20.07 10.06 -10.83
N ASN A 3 -18.78 10.44 -10.74
CA ASN A 3 -17.77 9.91 -11.64
C ASN A 3 -17.73 8.39 -11.46
N LYS A 4 -17.86 7.68 -12.58
CA LYS A 4 -17.75 6.21 -12.60
C LYS A 4 -16.32 5.85 -12.13
N PRO A 5 -16.14 4.88 -11.21
CA PRO A 5 -14.81 4.47 -10.77
C PRO A 5 -14.00 3.95 -11.96
N LEU A 6 -12.66 3.99 -11.85
CA LEU A 6 -11.79 3.46 -12.90
C LEU A 6 -11.79 1.93 -12.89
N TYR A 7 -11.78 1.33 -11.69
CA TYR A 7 -11.93 -0.12 -11.51
C TYR A 7 -13.16 -0.45 -10.68
N GLU A 8 -13.90 -1.45 -11.12
CA GLU A 8 -14.92 -2.16 -10.35
C GLU A 8 -14.60 -3.65 -10.39
N ILE A 9 -14.29 -4.20 -9.23
CA ILE A 9 -13.95 -5.62 -9.04
C ILE A 9 -15.07 -6.25 -8.23
N SER A 10 -15.61 -7.38 -8.70
CA SER A 10 -16.72 -8.06 -8.05
C SER A 10 -16.55 -9.56 -8.06
N GLY A 11 -16.67 -10.19 -6.88
CA GLY A 11 -16.72 -11.64 -6.71
C GLY A 11 -15.48 -12.39 -7.20
N ILE A 12 -14.30 -11.77 -7.10
CA ILE A 12 -13.06 -12.42 -7.54
C ILE A 12 -12.74 -13.59 -6.63
N GLU A 13 -12.61 -14.76 -7.24
CA GLU A 13 -11.95 -15.93 -6.67
C GLU A 13 -10.84 -16.36 -7.62
N HIS A 14 -9.62 -16.50 -7.11
CA HIS A 14 -8.47 -16.89 -7.91
C HIS A 14 -7.43 -17.56 -7.02
N GLY A 15 -6.98 -18.74 -7.38
CA GLY A 15 -6.15 -19.56 -6.50
C GLY A 15 -4.95 -20.20 -7.16
N TYR A 16 -3.92 -20.45 -6.35
CA TYR A 16 -2.73 -21.24 -6.68
C TYR A 16 -2.49 -22.26 -5.56
N GLY A 17 -2.67 -23.56 -5.87
CA GLY A 17 -2.57 -24.60 -4.84
C GLY A 17 -3.55 -24.37 -3.70
N GLU A 18 -3.03 -24.23 -2.47
CA GLU A 18 -3.85 -23.99 -1.27
C GLU A 18 -4.22 -22.51 -1.07
N PHE A 19 -3.56 -21.59 -1.79
CA PHE A 19 -3.85 -20.16 -1.67
C PHE A 19 -5.08 -19.78 -2.49
N MET A 20 -6.00 -19.02 -1.89
CA MET A 20 -7.20 -18.49 -2.55
C MET A 20 -7.31 -16.98 -2.31
N LEU A 21 -7.27 -16.18 -3.39
CA LEU A 21 -7.62 -14.77 -3.37
C LEU A 21 -9.14 -14.65 -3.50
N ASN A 22 -9.79 -14.00 -2.53
CA ASN A 22 -11.23 -13.75 -2.52
C ASN A 22 -11.50 -12.27 -2.28
N ILE A 23 -11.96 -11.57 -3.32
CA ILE A 23 -12.29 -10.14 -3.27
C ILE A 23 -13.77 -9.98 -3.64
N PRO A 24 -14.67 -9.88 -2.65
CA PRO A 24 -16.11 -9.73 -2.91
C PRO A 24 -16.43 -8.45 -3.69
N GLU A 25 -15.84 -7.33 -3.29
CA GLU A 25 -16.01 -6.04 -3.96
C GLU A 25 -14.81 -5.13 -3.70
N LEU A 26 -14.37 -4.40 -4.74
CA LEU A 26 -13.36 -3.34 -4.65
C LEU A 26 -13.63 -2.31 -5.74
N LYS A 27 -13.74 -1.03 -5.34
CA LYS A 27 -13.88 0.11 -6.27
C LYS A 27 -12.72 1.06 -6.10
N ILE A 28 -12.15 1.52 -7.21
CA ILE A 28 -11.05 2.47 -7.25
C ILE A 28 -11.43 3.64 -8.15
N ASP A 29 -11.46 4.82 -7.59
CA ASP A 29 -11.82 6.03 -8.29
C ASP A 29 -10.69 6.53 -9.19
N ARG A 30 -11.07 7.26 -10.26
CA ARG A 30 -10.09 7.89 -11.16
C ARG A 30 -9.23 8.89 -10.43
N GLY A 31 -7.92 8.89 -10.71
CA GLY A 31 -6.95 9.80 -10.10
C GLY A 31 -6.68 9.55 -8.62
N SER A 32 -7.31 8.54 -8.01
CA SER A 32 -7.00 8.16 -6.64
C SER A 32 -5.68 7.39 -6.55
N ALA A 33 -5.07 7.42 -5.37
CA ALA A 33 -3.91 6.61 -5.04
C ALA A 33 -4.28 5.62 -3.94
N VAL A 34 -4.27 4.34 -4.26
CA VAL A 34 -4.67 3.25 -3.38
C VAL A 34 -3.47 2.41 -3.01
N GLY A 35 -3.28 2.18 -1.71
CA GLY A 35 -2.29 1.27 -1.16
C GLY A 35 -2.86 -0.14 -0.95
N LEU A 36 -2.06 -1.15 -1.21
CA LEU A 36 -2.31 -2.54 -0.83
C LEU A 36 -1.23 -2.98 0.15
N SER A 37 -1.61 -3.20 1.40
CA SER A 37 -0.71 -3.67 2.45
C SER A 37 -1.06 -5.10 2.86
N GLY A 38 -0.11 -5.81 3.44
CA GLY A 38 -0.30 -7.17 3.96
C GLY A 38 0.99 -7.98 3.96
N PRO A 39 1.03 -9.11 4.66
CA PRO A 39 2.20 -9.99 4.71
C PRO A 39 2.55 -10.57 3.34
N ASN A 40 3.74 -11.15 3.22
CA ASN A 40 4.11 -11.90 2.03
C ASN A 40 3.14 -13.08 1.83
N GLY A 41 2.76 -13.34 0.57
CA GLY A 41 1.78 -14.39 0.25
C GLY A 41 0.32 -13.99 0.46
N SER A 42 0.01 -12.76 0.90
CA SER A 42 -1.38 -12.33 1.12
C SER A 42 -2.21 -12.11 -0.15
N GLY A 43 -1.58 -12.09 -1.34
CA GLY A 43 -2.27 -11.93 -2.62
C GLY A 43 -2.13 -10.57 -3.29
N LYS A 44 -1.32 -9.65 -2.75
CA LYS A 44 -1.11 -8.29 -3.32
C LYS A 44 -0.69 -8.35 -4.79
N SER A 45 0.38 -9.06 -5.08
CA SER A 45 0.90 -9.20 -6.46
C SER A 45 -0.09 -9.90 -7.38
N THR A 46 -0.84 -10.87 -6.87
CA THR A 46 -1.90 -11.57 -7.62
C THR A 46 -3.01 -10.60 -8.00
N LEU A 47 -3.50 -9.79 -7.05
CA LEU A 47 -4.52 -8.77 -7.32
C LEU A 47 -4.02 -7.76 -8.35
N LEU A 48 -2.77 -7.28 -8.23
CA LEU A 48 -2.19 -6.35 -9.22
C LEU A 48 -2.10 -6.99 -10.62
N ARG A 49 -1.76 -8.29 -10.75
CA ARG A 49 -1.72 -8.98 -12.05
C ARG A 49 -3.11 -9.14 -12.67
N LEU A 50 -4.13 -9.44 -11.87
CA LEU A 50 -5.53 -9.46 -12.31
C LEU A 50 -5.97 -8.08 -12.80
N MET A 51 -5.64 -7.01 -12.05
CA MET A 51 -5.95 -5.63 -12.42
C MET A 51 -5.18 -5.16 -13.67
N ALA A 52 -3.99 -5.69 -13.90
CA ALA A 52 -3.20 -5.45 -15.10
C ALA A 52 -3.65 -6.29 -16.31
N PHE A 53 -4.67 -7.14 -16.15
CA PHE A 53 -5.14 -8.09 -17.17
C PHE A 53 -4.06 -9.06 -17.66
N LEU A 54 -3.04 -9.32 -16.85
CA LEU A 54 -1.99 -10.32 -17.12
C LEU A 54 -2.46 -11.73 -16.77
N GLU A 55 -3.46 -11.82 -15.89
CA GLU A 55 -4.10 -13.07 -15.49
C GLU A 55 -5.63 -12.91 -15.55
N LYS A 56 -6.32 -14.01 -15.72
CA LYS A 56 -7.78 -14.07 -15.61
C LYS A 56 -8.15 -14.71 -14.30
N SER A 57 -9.13 -14.14 -13.59
CA SER A 57 -9.70 -14.76 -12.39
C SER A 57 -10.39 -16.07 -12.70
N ALA A 58 -10.42 -17.01 -11.76
CA ALA A 58 -11.20 -18.24 -11.89
C ALA A 58 -12.70 -17.93 -11.84
N SER A 59 -13.13 -16.99 -11.01
CA SER A 59 -14.48 -16.44 -10.99
C SER A 59 -14.47 -14.93 -10.74
N GLY A 60 -15.61 -14.28 -10.91
CA GLY A 60 -15.76 -12.83 -10.76
C GLY A 60 -15.23 -12.02 -11.94
N ILE A 61 -15.30 -10.71 -11.80
CA ILE A 61 -15.03 -9.78 -12.90
C ILE A 61 -14.17 -8.61 -12.41
N VAL A 62 -13.16 -8.25 -13.22
CA VAL A 62 -12.42 -6.97 -13.11
C VAL A 62 -12.88 -6.08 -14.26
N ASN A 63 -13.71 -5.09 -13.96
CA ASN A 63 -14.14 -4.07 -14.92
C ASN A 63 -13.20 -2.87 -14.85
N PHE A 64 -12.64 -2.49 -15.99
CA PHE A 64 -11.84 -1.28 -16.16
C PHE A 64 -12.61 -0.29 -17.03
N HIS A 65 -12.90 0.88 -16.50
CA HIS A 65 -13.70 1.91 -17.18
C HIS A 65 -12.83 3.00 -17.82
N GLY A 66 -11.59 2.66 -18.17
CA GLY A 66 -10.68 3.55 -18.89
C GLY A 66 -11.08 3.76 -20.35
N ILE A 67 -10.38 4.69 -20.99
CA ILE A 67 -10.53 4.97 -22.40
C ILE A 67 -9.61 4.01 -23.17
N TYR A 68 -10.17 2.92 -23.71
CA TYR A 68 -9.41 1.91 -24.46
C TYR A 68 -8.79 2.39 -25.80
N LYS A 69 -8.73 3.71 -26.03
CA LYS A 69 -8.09 4.27 -27.24
C LYS A 69 -6.59 3.99 -27.30
N ASP A 70 -5.97 3.83 -26.12
CA ASP A 70 -4.56 3.48 -25.98
C ASP A 70 -4.38 1.97 -25.81
N ARG A 71 -3.42 1.37 -26.54
CA ARG A 71 -3.11 -0.06 -26.43
C ARG A 71 -2.58 -0.51 -25.07
N LEU A 72 -2.13 0.44 -24.22
CA LEU A 72 -1.54 0.17 -22.89
C LEU A 72 -2.11 1.14 -21.84
N PRO A 73 -3.43 1.12 -21.56
CA PRO A 73 -4.04 2.04 -20.60
C PRO A 73 -3.67 1.70 -19.14
N VAL A 74 -3.21 0.48 -18.90
CA VAL A 74 -2.74 0.00 -17.61
C VAL A 74 -1.30 -0.47 -17.75
N THR A 75 -0.45 -0.08 -16.80
CA THR A 75 0.93 -0.57 -16.73
C THR A 75 1.24 -1.08 -15.33
N LEU A 76 2.01 -2.16 -15.26
CA LEU A 76 2.46 -2.77 -14.00
C LEU A 76 3.99 -2.73 -13.91
N LEU A 77 4.51 -2.22 -12.79
CA LEU A 77 5.89 -2.40 -12.36
C LEU A 77 5.94 -3.56 -11.36
N HIS A 78 6.61 -4.64 -11.72
CA HIS A 78 6.84 -5.78 -10.82
C HIS A 78 7.87 -5.45 -9.74
N GLN A 79 7.84 -6.18 -8.64
CA GLN A 79 8.80 -6.07 -7.53
C GLN A 79 10.24 -6.19 -8.01
N ASP A 80 10.53 -7.21 -8.83
CA ASP A 80 11.82 -7.42 -9.48
C ASP A 80 11.64 -7.21 -10.99
N PRO A 81 11.83 -5.98 -11.48
CA PRO A 81 11.60 -5.69 -12.87
C PRO A 81 12.74 -6.21 -13.74
N TYR A 82 12.42 -7.00 -14.73
CA TYR A 82 13.37 -7.41 -15.75
C TYR A 82 13.45 -6.34 -16.86
N LEU A 83 14.65 -5.86 -17.11
CA LEU A 83 14.95 -5.05 -18.28
C LEU A 83 15.27 -5.97 -19.47
N LEU A 84 14.88 -5.52 -20.66
CA LEU A 84 15.30 -6.18 -21.90
C LEU A 84 16.82 -6.06 -22.02
N LYS A 85 17.49 -7.06 -22.60
CA LYS A 85 18.94 -7.05 -22.86
C LYS A 85 19.34 -6.02 -23.91
N ARG A 86 19.02 -4.75 -23.64
CA ARG A 86 19.17 -3.60 -24.54
C ARG A 86 19.68 -2.39 -23.77
N SER A 87 19.83 -1.25 -24.45
CA SER A 87 20.12 0.03 -23.80
C SER A 87 18.96 0.56 -22.97
N VAL A 88 19.22 1.51 -22.09
CA VAL A 88 18.20 2.24 -21.31
C VAL A 88 17.19 2.90 -22.26
N TYR A 89 17.68 3.58 -23.30
CA TYR A 89 16.83 4.19 -24.33
C TYR A 89 15.88 3.19 -24.96
N GLU A 90 16.38 2.02 -25.37
CA GLU A 90 15.57 0.99 -25.99
C GLU A 90 14.54 0.37 -25.04
N ASN A 91 14.89 0.22 -23.76
CA ASN A 91 13.97 -0.23 -22.72
C ASN A 91 12.83 0.77 -22.52
N ILE A 92 13.15 2.05 -22.38
CA ILE A 92 12.15 3.10 -22.12
C ILE A 92 11.24 3.29 -23.33
N THR A 93 11.79 3.28 -24.56
CA THR A 93 11.00 3.51 -25.77
C THR A 93 10.25 2.29 -26.30
N TYR A 94 10.47 1.10 -25.72
CA TYR A 94 9.89 -0.15 -26.21
C TYR A 94 8.35 -0.11 -26.28
N GLY A 95 7.71 0.31 -25.19
CA GLY A 95 6.24 0.41 -25.11
C GLY A 95 5.65 1.44 -26.10
N LEU A 96 6.35 2.56 -26.34
CA LEU A 96 5.95 3.55 -27.33
C LEU A 96 5.99 2.97 -28.75
N LYS A 97 7.02 2.19 -29.06
CA LYS A 97 7.14 1.51 -30.37
C LYS A 97 6.02 0.49 -30.58
N ILE A 98 5.59 -0.22 -29.52
CA ILE A 98 4.41 -1.12 -29.58
C ILE A 98 3.13 -0.32 -29.91
N LYS A 99 3.00 0.90 -29.39
CA LYS A 99 1.90 1.83 -29.71
C LYS A 99 2.02 2.44 -31.13
N ASN A 100 3.09 2.19 -31.87
CA ASN A 100 3.48 2.89 -33.09
C ASN A 100 3.64 4.42 -32.90
N ASP A 101 4.03 4.84 -31.68
CA ASP A 101 4.33 6.23 -31.37
C ASP A 101 5.85 6.45 -31.41
N TYR A 102 6.30 7.03 -32.51
CA TYR A 102 7.71 7.33 -32.78
C TYR A 102 8.04 8.82 -32.58
N SER A 103 7.07 9.60 -32.09
CA SER A 103 7.22 11.05 -31.96
C SER A 103 8.23 11.43 -30.88
N ASN A 104 9.25 12.21 -31.23
CA ASN A 104 10.20 12.84 -30.31
C ASN A 104 10.78 11.88 -29.25
N LEU A 105 11.01 10.60 -29.59
CA LEU A 105 11.43 9.56 -28.64
C LEU A 105 12.63 9.96 -27.80
N LYS A 106 13.67 10.56 -28.41
CA LYS A 106 14.89 10.96 -27.70
C LYS A 106 14.60 12.05 -26.64
N LYS A 107 13.81 13.07 -27.01
CA LYS A 107 13.42 14.16 -26.10
C LYS A 107 12.58 13.62 -24.95
N ARG A 108 11.54 12.83 -25.24
CA ARG A 108 10.67 12.21 -24.22
C ARG A 108 11.43 11.27 -23.29
N THR A 109 12.42 10.54 -23.83
CA THR A 109 13.27 9.68 -22.99
C THR A 109 14.14 10.52 -22.05
N ALA A 110 14.71 11.64 -22.51
CA ALA A 110 15.47 12.52 -21.65
C ALA A 110 14.60 13.10 -20.53
N GLU A 111 13.44 13.65 -20.87
CA GLU A 111 12.49 14.19 -19.90
C GLU A 111 12.09 13.16 -18.82
N ILE A 112 11.82 11.92 -19.23
CA ILE A 112 11.39 10.89 -18.29
C ILE A 112 12.54 10.38 -17.41
N LEU A 113 13.77 10.34 -17.92
CA LEU A 113 14.95 10.00 -17.13
C LEU A 113 15.18 11.03 -16.01
N GLU A 114 15.03 12.33 -16.31
CA GLU A 114 15.10 13.39 -15.29
C GLU A 114 14.03 13.19 -14.20
N LYS A 115 12.80 12.80 -14.55
CA LYS A 115 11.72 12.54 -13.59
C LYS A 115 12.02 11.40 -12.62
N VAL A 116 12.84 10.43 -13.04
CA VAL A 116 13.32 9.34 -12.16
C VAL A 116 14.72 9.60 -11.59
N ASN A 117 15.20 10.84 -11.63
CA ASN A 117 16.52 11.27 -11.14
C ASN A 117 17.70 10.48 -11.76
N LEU A 118 17.67 10.33 -13.08
CA LEU A 118 18.74 9.75 -13.89
C LEU A 118 19.18 10.76 -14.96
N ASP A 119 20.46 11.14 -14.97
CA ASP A 119 21.04 12.06 -15.97
C ASP A 119 20.94 11.46 -17.39
N PRO A 120 20.17 12.08 -18.33
CA PRO A 120 20.00 11.55 -19.67
C PRO A 120 21.32 11.37 -20.43
N GLY A 121 22.27 12.29 -20.24
CA GLY A 121 23.58 12.25 -20.90
C GLY A 121 24.41 11.04 -20.49
N LYS A 122 24.25 10.62 -19.25
CA LYS A 122 25.03 9.48 -18.70
C LYS A 122 24.31 8.14 -18.89
N PHE A 123 22.97 8.13 -18.81
CA PHE A 123 22.21 6.88 -18.71
C PHE A 123 21.62 6.39 -20.02
N MET A 124 21.24 7.27 -20.94
CA MET A 124 20.48 6.92 -22.15
C MET A 124 21.11 5.77 -22.96
N HIS A 125 22.42 5.73 -23.06
CA HIS A 125 23.16 4.73 -23.86
C HIS A 125 23.70 3.55 -23.05
N ARG A 126 23.63 3.58 -21.70
CA ARG A 126 24.04 2.45 -20.85
C ARG A 126 23.25 1.20 -21.20
N LYS A 127 23.90 0.06 -21.07
CA LYS A 127 23.27 -1.26 -21.22
C LYS A 127 22.64 -1.68 -19.89
N TRP A 128 21.64 -2.54 -19.96
CA TRP A 128 20.89 -3.05 -18.82
C TRP A 128 21.77 -3.61 -17.69
N TYR A 129 22.89 -4.24 -18.02
CA TYR A 129 23.82 -4.85 -17.07
C TYR A 129 24.81 -3.85 -16.42
N GLU A 130 24.83 -2.60 -16.88
CA GLU A 130 25.65 -1.53 -16.32
C GLU A 130 24.93 -0.73 -15.24
N LEU A 131 23.71 -1.15 -14.88
CA LEU A 131 22.86 -0.48 -13.92
C LEU A 131 22.90 -1.17 -12.57
N SER A 132 22.94 -0.39 -11.50
CA SER A 132 22.66 -0.88 -10.15
C SER A 132 21.21 -1.33 -10.00
N GLY A 133 20.86 -2.03 -8.90
CA GLY A 133 19.50 -2.46 -8.64
C GLY A 133 18.51 -1.28 -8.58
N GLY A 134 18.88 -0.21 -7.89
CA GLY A 134 18.06 1.01 -7.79
C GLY A 134 17.92 1.74 -9.12
N GLU A 135 19.01 1.84 -9.91
CA GLU A 135 18.98 2.41 -11.27
C GLU A 135 18.11 1.58 -12.21
N SER A 136 18.22 0.26 -12.18
CA SER A 136 17.40 -0.67 -12.97
C SER A 136 15.90 -0.48 -12.65
N LYS A 137 15.55 -0.34 -11.38
CA LYS A 137 14.16 -0.13 -10.93
C LYS A 137 13.63 1.22 -11.40
N ARG A 138 14.45 2.29 -11.35
CA ARG A 138 14.10 3.61 -11.86
C ARG A 138 13.93 3.62 -13.39
N VAL A 139 14.78 2.91 -14.14
CA VAL A 139 14.63 2.73 -15.59
C VAL A 139 13.36 1.94 -15.92
N ALA A 140 13.07 0.89 -15.16
CA ALA A 140 11.85 0.12 -15.33
C ALA A 140 10.59 0.97 -15.05
N LEU A 141 10.60 1.81 -14.01
CA LEU A 141 9.53 2.77 -13.77
C LEU A 141 9.40 3.77 -14.93
N ALA A 142 10.52 4.35 -15.39
CA ALA A 142 10.54 5.26 -16.54
C ALA A 142 9.88 4.66 -17.78
N SER A 143 10.12 3.37 -18.05
CA SER A 143 9.51 2.65 -19.18
C SER A 143 7.98 2.46 -19.04
N ARG A 144 7.41 2.59 -17.85
CA ARG A 144 5.96 2.54 -17.59
C ARG A 144 5.32 3.92 -17.67
N ILE A 145 5.92 4.91 -17.01
CA ILE A 145 5.36 6.26 -16.93
C ILE A 145 5.46 7.04 -18.23
N ILE A 146 6.43 6.76 -19.11
CA ILE A 146 6.52 7.38 -20.45
C ILE A 146 5.29 7.10 -21.33
N LEU A 147 4.58 6.01 -21.02
CA LEU A 147 3.36 5.59 -21.73
C LEU A 147 2.14 6.42 -21.34
N LYS A 148 2.22 7.21 -20.26
CA LYS A 148 1.11 7.96 -19.70
C LYS A 148 -0.14 7.10 -19.51
N PRO A 149 -0.07 6.01 -18.72
CA PRO A 149 -1.21 5.12 -18.53
C PRO A 149 -2.33 5.81 -17.75
N GLU A 150 -3.57 5.32 -17.86
CA GLU A 150 -4.67 5.73 -16.98
C GLU A 150 -4.55 5.12 -15.57
N ALA A 151 -3.98 3.91 -15.47
CA ALA A 151 -3.64 3.25 -14.23
C ALA A 151 -2.19 2.79 -14.21
N LEU A 152 -1.47 3.16 -13.15
CA LEU A 152 -0.11 2.70 -12.86
C LEU A 152 -0.14 1.82 -11.62
N LEU A 153 0.13 0.55 -11.81
CA LEU A 153 0.19 -0.47 -10.77
C LEU A 153 1.65 -0.71 -10.38
N LEU A 154 1.95 -0.68 -9.09
CA LEU A 154 3.32 -0.79 -8.58
C LEU A 154 3.39 -1.87 -7.51
N ASP A 155 4.16 -2.92 -7.77
CA ASP A 155 4.36 -4.02 -6.83
C ASP A 155 5.68 -3.83 -6.09
N GLU A 156 5.62 -3.51 -4.79
CA GLU A 156 6.78 -3.27 -3.90
C GLU A 156 7.86 -2.35 -4.54
N PRO A 157 7.49 -1.14 -5.03
CA PRO A 157 8.38 -0.35 -5.89
C PRO A 157 9.66 0.13 -5.20
N VAL A 158 9.68 0.20 -3.87
CA VAL A 158 10.82 0.68 -3.08
C VAL A 158 11.52 -0.42 -2.27
N ALA A 159 11.12 -1.68 -2.44
CA ALA A 159 11.77 -2.78 -1.74
C ALA A 159 13.21 -3.00 -2.24
N ASN A 160 14.14 -3.24 -1.30
CA ASN A 160 15.54 -3.58 -1.57
C ASN A 160 16.31 -2.55 -2.41
N ILE A 161 15.99 -1.25 -2.27
CA ILE A 161 16.73 -0.16 -2.92
C ILE A 161 17.21 0.87 -1.88
N ASP A 162 18.19 1.66 -2.29
CA ASP A 162 18.71 2.76 -1.48
C ASP A 162 17.71 3.91 -1.29
N VAL A 163 17.99 4.77 -0.31
CA VAL A 163 17.12 5.91 0.05
C VAL A 163 16.96 6.91 -1.09
N GLU A 164 18.01 7.14 -1.89
CA GLU A 164 17.97 8.08 -3.01
C GLU A 164 17.04 7.56 -4.11
N SER A 165 17.19 6.29 -4.48
CA SER A 165 16.32 5.62 -5.46
C SER A 165 14.87 5.59 -4.99
N SER A 166 14.63 5.34 -3.69
CA SER A 166 13.28 5.38 -3.10
C SER A 166 12.65 6.78 -3.25
N ARG A 167 13.39 7.84 -2.91
CA ARG A 167 12.90 9.23 -3.06
C ARG A 167 12.59 9.57 -4.52
N ALA A 168 13.45 9.16 -5.46
CA ALA A 168 13.23 9.38 -6.88
C ALA A 168 11.94 8.71 -7.38
N ILE A 169 11.67 7.47 -6.95
CA ILE A 169 10.44 6.74 -7.27
C ILE A 169 9.22 7.47 -6.70
N VAL A 170 9.25 7.88 -5.44
CA VAL A 170 8.16 8.64 -4.80
C VAL A 170 7.84 9.91 -5.58
N ASN A 171 8.87 10.69 -5.92
CA ASN A 171 8.69 11.94 -6.66
C ASN A 171 8.10 11.72 -8.05
N ALA A 172 8.58 10.69 -8.77
CA ALA A 172 8.06 10.35 -10.10
C ALA A 172 6.59 9.90 -10.04
N VAL A 173 6.21 9.12 -9.02
CA VAL A 173 4.83 8.64 -8.82
C VAL A 173 3.89 9.80 -8.46
N LYS A 174 4.31 10.68 -7.55
CA LYS A 174 3.56 11.91 -7.22
C LYS A 174 3.37 12.80 -8.43
N TRP A 175 4.44 13.05 -9.20
CA TRP A 175 4.37 13.82 -10.43
C TRP A 175 3.37 13.23 -11.44
N MET A 176 3.35 11.90 -11.62
CA MET A 176 2.38 11.23 -12.50
C MET A 176 0.94 11.48 -12.06
N ARG A 177 0.69 11.47 -10.76
CA ARG A 177 -0.63 11.73 -10.21
C ARG A 177 -1.06 13.20 -10.39
N GLU A 178 -0.18 14.12 -10.04
CA GLU A 178 -0.47 15.57 -10.04
C GLU A 178 -0.63 16.14 -11.46
N GLU A 179 0.28 15.79 -12.38
CA GLU A 179 0.31 16.35 -13.72
C GLU A 179 -0.52 15.56 -14.74
N HIS A 180 -0.77 14.27 -14.49
CA HIS A 180 -1.44 13.40 -15.46
C HIS A 180 -2.71 12.74 -14.93
N SER A 181 -3.10 13.02 -13.68
CA SER A 181 -4.29 12.44 -13.02
C SER A 181 -4.33 10.90 -13.10
N VAL A 182 -3.16 10.26 -13.06
CA VAL A 182 -3.04 8.80 -13.15
C VAL A 182 -3.57 8.17 -11.86
N THR A 183 -4.37 7.13 -12.02
CA THR A 183 -4.79 6.29 -10.88
C THR A 183 -3.66 5.39 -10.45
N LEU A 184 -3.32 5.38 -9.18
CA LEU A 184 -2.23 4.61 -8.62
C LEU A 184 -2.76 3.46 -7.77
N VAL A 185 -2.20 2.27 -7.95
CA VAL A 185 -2.40 1.14 -7.04
C VAL A 185 -1.02 0.60 -6.66
N ILE A 186 -0.66 0.71 -5.40
CA ILE A 186 0.70 0.46 -4.92
C ILE A 186 0.67 -0.59 -3.83
N SER A 187 1.36 -1.71 -4.03
CA SER A 187 1.58 -2.67 -2.95
C SER A 187 2.84 -2.32 -2.16
N SER A 188 2.79 -2.46 -0.85
CA SER A 188 3.96 -2.42 0.02
C SER A 188 3.68 -3.07 1.38
N HIS A 189 4.71 -3.62 1.99
CA HIS A 189 4.70 -4.03 3.40
C HIS A 189 5.10 -2.87 4.33
N ASP A 190 5.72 -1.80 3.80
CA ASP A 190 6.03 -0.58 4.54
C ASP A 190 4.81 0.36 4.56
N LEU A 191 4.02 0.25 5.63
CA LEU A 191 2.83 1.09 5.84
C LEU A 191 3.17 2.57 6.00
N VAL A 192 4.31 2.90 6.60
CA VAL A 192 4.73 4.30 6.79
C VAL A 192 4.94 4.95 5.44
N TRP A 193 5.73 4.29 4.60
CA TRP A 193 5.99 4.75 3.25
C TRP A 193 4.70 4.80 2.42
N LEU A 194 3.88 3.75 2.45
CA LEU A 194 2.64 3.65 1.67
C LEU A 194 1.68 4.80 1.99
N ASN A 195 1.54 5.14 3.25
CA ASN A 195 0.72 6.28 3.71
C ASN A 195 1.23 7.66 3.24
N THR A 196 2.47 7.77 2.79
CA THR A 196 3.00 9.05 2.24
C THR A 196 2.63 9.28 0.79
N VAL A 197 2.22 8.23 0.07
CA VAL A 197 1.98 8.25 -1.38
C VAL A 197 0.56 7.86 -1.78
N THR A 198 -0.28 7.38 -0.84
CA THR A 198 -1.65 6.91 -1.12
C THR A 198 -2.69 7.64 -0.29
N ASP A 199 -3.92 7.70 -0.80
CA ASP A 199 -5.09 8.29 -0.11
C ASP A 199 -5.70 7.31 0.89
N HIS A 200 -5.73 6.02 0.49
CA HIS A 200 -6.31 4.93 1.24
C HIS A 200 -5.43 3.70 1.15
N VAL A 201 -5.36 2.93 2.22
CA VAL A 201 -4.65 1.65 2.24
C VAL A 201 -5.64 0.53 2.51
N TRP A 202 -5.71 -0.43 1.60
CA TRP A 202 -6.41 -1.68 1.79
C TRP A 202 -5.45 -2.72 2.35
N LYS A 203 -5.91 -3.51 3.30
CA LYS A 203 -5.11 -4.61 3.86
C LYS A 203 -5.56 -5.93 3.27
N LEU A 204 -4.62 -6.68 2.73
CA LEU A 204 -4.83 -8.05 2.28
C LEU A 204 -4.26 -9.02 3.33
N TYR A 205 -5.06 -10.01 3.69
CA TYR A 205 -4.62 -11.11 4.55
C TYR A 205 -5.26 -12.42 4.09
N ASN A 206 -4.42 -13.45 3.91
CA ASN A 206 -4.87 -14.78 3.42
C ASN A 206 -5.82 -14.68 2.21
N GLY A 207 -5.51 -13.80 1.26
CA GLY A 207 -6.30 -13.63 0.05
C GLY A 207 -7.58 -12.82 0.20
N LYS A 208 -7.88 -12.26 1.37
CA LYS A 208 -9.09 -11.45 1.61
C LYS A 208 -8.73 -9.99 1.85
N LEU A 209 -9.59 -9.08 1.39
CA LEU A 209 -9.49 -7.68 1.79
C LEU A 209 -10.03 -7.56 3.22
N ALA A 210 -9.13 -7.23 4.14
CA ALA A 210 -9.48 -6.97 5.53
C ALA A 210 -9.69 -5.46 5.70
N GLY A 211 -10.92 -5.02 5.52
CA GLY A 211 -11.38 -3.64 5.73
C GLY A 211 -10.75 -2.59 4.79
N SER A 212 -11.51 -1.52 4.57
CA SER A 212 -11.03 -0.29 3.93
C SER A 212 -10.56 0.70 4.99
N GLY A 213 -9.43 1.33 4.75
CA GLY A 213 -8.92 2.40 5.61
C GLY A 213 -7.80 1.99 6.55
N ASN A 214 -7.56 2.82 7.56
CA ASN A 214 -6.46 2.66 8.53
C ASN A 214 -6.77 1.64 9.66
N ALA A 215 -7.72 0.71 9.47
CA ALA A 215 -8.05 -0.29 10.46
C ALA A 215 -6.81 -1.11 10.87
N ASN A 216 -6.67 -1.36 12.15
CA ASN A 216 -5.58 -2.16 12.68
C ASN A 216 -5.91 -3.64 12.56
N PHE A 217 -5.04 -4.37 11.92
CA PHE A 217 -5.19 -5.79 11.68
C PHE A 217 -4.33 -6.58 12.65
N ILE A 218 -4.94 -7.46 13.43
CA ILE A 218 -4.27 -8.26 14.44
C ILE A 218 -4.47 -9.73 14.09
N PRO A 219 -3.44 -10.41 13.54
CA PRO A 219 -3.54 -11.83 13.21
C PRO A 219 -3.49 -12.70 14.45
N GLY A 220 -4.10 -13.89 14.35
CA GLY A 220 -3.89 -14.98 15.28
C GLY A 220 -2.44 -15.55 15.23
N PRO A 221 -2.18 -16.67 15.88
CA PRO A 221 -3.18 -17.49 16.56
C PRO A 221 -3.69 -16.88 17.86
N TRP A 222 -4.96 -17.13 18.14
CA TRP A 222 -5.59 -16.76 19.41
C TRP A 222 -5.63 -17.95 20.35
N LEU A 223 -5.21 -17.74 21.58
CA LEU A 223 -5.17 -18.74 22.64
C LEU A 223 -6.23 -18.38 23.69
N LYS A 224 -6.90 -19.40 24.20
CA LYS A 224 -7.88 -19.23 25.28
C LYS A 224 -7.15 -18.81 26.56
N GLY A 225 -7.57 -17.70 27.14
CA GLY A 225 -7.06 -17.18 28.40
C GLY A 225 -8.06 -17.33 29.54
N GLU A 226 -7.85 -16.56 30.60
CA GLU A 226 -8.75 -16.50 31.76
C GLU A 226 -9.96 -15.58 31.49
N ASN A 227 -11.01 -15.70 32.32
CA ASN A 227 -12.23 -14.85 32.27
C ASN A 227 -12.92 -14.79 30.90
N ASN A 228 -12.96 -15.89 30.16
CA ASN A 228 -13.56 -15.98 28.84
C ASN A 228 -12.91 -15.04 27.80
N LEU A 229 -11.70 -14.58 28.04
CA LEU A 229 -10.94 -13.81 27.06
C LEU A 229 -9.98 -14.71 26.29
N TRP A 230 -9.81 -14.36 25.03
CA TRP A 230 -8.78 -14.93 24.18
C TRP A 230 -7.66 -13.91 23.99
N PHE A 231 -6.45 -14.36 23.73
CA PHE A 231 -5.32 -13.47 23.50
C PHE A 231 -4.41 -13.96 22.37
N THR A 232 -3.82 -13.02 21.67
CA THR A 232 -2.64 -13.26 20.82
C THR A 232 -1.41 -12.62 21.47
N THR A 233 -0.23 -13.16 21.21
CA THR A 233 1.02 -12.65 21.77
C THR A 233 1.79 -11.92 20.67
N LEU A 234 2.10 -10.67 20.92
CA LEU A 234 3.02 -9.89 20.10
C LEU A 234 4.47 -10.34 20.37
N PRO A 235 5.43 -10.04 19.44
CA PRO A 235 6.85 -10.09 19.79
C PRO A 235 7.09 -9.39 21.13
N GLU A 236 8.12 -9.78 21.89
CA GLU A 236 8.41 -9.31 23.25
C GLU A 236 7.41 -9.74 24.32
N GLY A 237 6.50 -10.69 24.02
CA GLY A 237 5.59 -11.28 25.00
C GLY A 237 4.39 -10.43 25.41
N LYS A 238 4.17 -9.27 24.78
CA LYS A 238 2.97 -8.44 25.02
C LYS A 238 1.72 -9.16 24.51
N LYS A 239 0.64 -9.16 25.28
CA LYS A 239 -0.63 -9.81 24.93
C LYS A 239 -1.67 -8.79 24.49
N ILE A 240 -2.43 -9.14 23.45
CA ILE A 240 -3.65 -8.44 23.06
C ILE A 240 -4.82 -9.37 23.33
N TYR A 241 -5.79 -8.90 24.10
CA TYR A 241 -6.97 -9.65 24.52
C TYR A 241 -8.18 -9.31 23.65
N ALA A 242 -8.94 -10.33 23.30
CA ALA A 242 -10.15 -10.27 22.50
C ALA A 242 -11.27 -11.11 23.11
N THR A 243 -12.47 -11.00 22.56
CA THR A 243 -13.54 -11.95 22.77
C THR A 243 -13.25 -13.27 22.04
N GLU A 244 -14.11 -14.27 22.17
CA GLU A 244 -13.94 -15.55 21.49
C GLU A 244 -13.90 -15.41 19.96
N PRO A 245 -12.87 -15.92 19.29
CA PRO A 245 -12.79 -15.90 17.83
C PRO A 245 -13.66 -17.00 17.22
N PRO A 246 -14.17 -16.82 15.99
CA PRO A 246 -14.86 -17.88 15.26
C PRO A 246 -13.94 -19.05 14.91
N ASP A 247 -12.64 -18.78 14.79
CA ASP A 247 -11.55 -19.71 14.54
C ASP A 247 -10.28 -19.17 15.22
N PRO A 248 -9.47 -20.01 15.91
CA PRO A 248 -8.22 -19.57 16.52
C PRO A 248 -7.23 -18.87 15.57
N GLY A 249 -7.30 -19.16 14.26
CA GLY A 249 -6.50 -18.49 13.24
C GLY A 249 -7.13 -17.21 12.66
N ALA A 250 -8.39 -16.92 13.00
CA ALA A 250 -9.11 -15.78 12.45
C ALA A 250 -8.40 -14.45 12.75
N PRO A 251 -8.29 -13.54 11.79
CA PRO A 251 -7.77 -12.22 12.05
C PRO A 251 -8.82 -11.33 12.73
N ALA A 252 -8.37 -10.47 13.64
CA ALA A 252 -9.19 -9.45 14.26
C ALA A 252 -8.89 -8.06 13.66
N VAL A 253 -9.93 -7.25 13.54
CA VAL A 253 -9.86 -5.87 13.09
C VAL A 253 -10.19 -4.93 14.25
N LEU A 254 -9.29 -4.00 14.54
CA LEU A 254 -9.48 -2.94 15.53
C LEU A 254 -9.55 -1.61 14.79
N GLN A 255 -10.69 -0.94 14.91
CA GLN A 255 -10.85 0.37 14.28
C GLN A 255 -9.99 1.43 14.99
N PRO A 256 -9.33 2.34 14.25
CA PRO A 256 -8.51 3.40 14.84
C PRO A 256 -9.27 4.32 15.79
N TYR A 257 -10.57 4.44 15.60
CA TYR A 257 -11.45 5.26 16.47
C TYR A 257 -11.74 4.60 17.82
N ASP A 258 -11.55 3.30 17.94
CA ASP A 258 -11.79 2.55 19.19
C ASP A 258 -10.57 2.55 20.11
N ILE A 259 -9.48 3.19 19.69
CA ILE A 259 -8.25 3.31 20.46
C ILE A 259 -8.18 4.66 21.14
N VAL A 260 -8.09 4.62 22.47
CA VAL A 260 -7.80 5.80 23.29
C VAL A 260 -6.28 5.90 23.48
N VAL A 261 -5.73 7.09 23.23
CA VAL A 261 -4.31 7.38 23.48
C VAL A 261 -4.16 8.00 24.87
N SER A 262 -3.20 7.53 25.63
CA SER A 262 -2.89 8.05 26.98
C SER A 262 -1.38 8.13 27.19
N GLU A 263 -0.93 9.11 27.98
CA GLU A 263 0.47 9.21 28.39
C GLU A 263 0.85 8.20 29.48
N LYS A 264 -0.13 7.71 30.21
CA LYS A 264 0.05 6.76 31.32
C LYS A 264 -0.90 5.58 31.18
N LYS A 265 -0.50 4.46 31.74
CA LYS A 265 -1.39 3.31 31.87
C LYS A 265 -2.56 3.69 32.76
N LEU A 266 -3.79 3.54 32.27
CA LEU A 266 -4.99 3.84 33.04
C LEU A 266 -5.33 2.67 33.97
N THR A 267 -5.86 2.99 35.15
CA THR A 267 -6.39 2.02 36.10
C THR A 267 -7.88 2.24 36.26
N LYS A 268 -8.64 1.21 36.64
CA LYS A 268 -10.09 1.28 36.86
C LYS A 268 -10.89 1.68 35.63
N VAL A 269 -10.50 1.16 34.46
CA VAL A 269 -11.21 1.31 33.17
C VAL A 269 -11.65 -0.05 32.66
N SER A 270 -12.71 -0.07 31.86
CA SER A 270 -13.26 -1.30 31.26
C SER A 270 -12.43 -1.87 30.10
N ALA A 271 -11.40 -1.16 29.65
CA ALA A 271 -10.50 -1.60 28.62
C ALA A 271 -9.39 -2.48 29.23
N VAL A 272 -9.25 -3.70 28.71
CA VAL A 272 -8.24 -4.65 29.21
C VAL A 272 -6.91 -4.52 28.48
N ASN A 273 -6.93 -3.98 27.26
CA ASN A 273 -5.72 -3.77 26.46
C ASN A 273 -5.08 -2.42 26.79
N HIS A 274 -3.83 -2.46 27.24
CA HIS A 274 -2.99 -1.29 27.51
C HIS A 274 -1.62 -1.55 26.88
N ILE A 275 -1.45 -1.14 25.64
CA ILE A 275 -0.26 -1.45 24.85
C ILE A 275 0.66 -0.24 24.81
N GLU A 276 1.85 -0.35 25.39
CA GLU A 276 2.87 0.69 25.22
C GLU A 276 3.38 0.70 23.80
N ALA A 277 3.34 1.85 23.16
CA ALA A 277 3.75 2.05 21.78
C ALA A 277 4.53 3.36 21.63
N LYS A 278 5.37 3.45 20.61
CA LYS A 278 6.12 4.65 20.24
C LYS A 278 5.47 5.33 19.05
N VAL A 279 5.18 6.60 19.16
CA VAL A 279 4.67 7.40 18.03
C VAL A 279 5.73 7.48 16.93
N ILE A 280 5.37 7.14 15.71
CA ILE A 280 6.25 7.21 14.55
C ILE A 280 5.86 8.31 13.58
N MET A 281 4.56 8.58 13.42
CA MET A 281 4.08 9.59 12.49
C MET A 281 2.75 10.21 12.92
N LEU A 282 2.55 11.47 12.56
CA LEU A 282 1.26 12.16 12.64
C LEU A 282 0.86 12.64 11.26
N VAL A 283 -0.39 12.39 10.89
CA VAL A 283 -0.96 12.82 9.61
C VAL A 283 -2.25 13.60 9.87
N SER A 284 -2.30 14.85 9.42
CA SER A 284 -3.53 15.66 9.47
C SER A 284 -4.46 15.21 8.35
N GLU A 285 -5.70 14.86 8.69
CA GLU A 285 -6.70 14.48 7.68
C GLU A 285 -7.54 15.70 7.24
N GLY A 286 -6.98 16.44 6.30
CA GLY A 286 -7.63 17.59 5.67
C GLY A 286 -8.15 18.61 6.69
N ASN A 287 -9.34 19.17 6.44
CA ASN A 287 -9.98 20.17 7.32
C ASN A 287 -10.83 19.55 8.45
N SER A 288 -10.75 18.24 8.68
CA SER A 288 -11.60 17.53 9.66
C SER A 288 -11.24 17.78 11.12
N GLY A 289 -10.09 18.42 11.39
CA GLY A 289 -9.55 18.61 12.75
C GLY A 289 -9.07 17.29 13.41
N LYS A 290 -9.00 16.19 12.65
CA LYS A 290 -8.54 14.88 13.09
C LYS A 290 -7.09 14.68 12.72
N ILE A 291 -6.36 14.06 13.63
CA ILE A 291 -4.97 13.64 13.42
C ILE A 291 -4.92 12.13 13.54
N ARG A 292 -4.45 11.46 12.50
CA ARG A 292 -4.04 10.07 12.59
C ARG A 292 -2.67 10.01 13.23
N VAL A 293 -2.54 9.18 14.24
CA VAL A 293 -1.29 8.89 14.92
C VAL A 293 -0.94 7.44 14.64
N ASP A 294 0.14 7.24 13.90
CA ASP A 294 0.69 5.92 13.67
C ASP A 294 1.75 5.64 14.74
N THR A 295 1.61 4.51 15.39
CA THR A 295 2.47 4.10 16.51
C THR A 295 3.07 2.74 16.23
N GLU A 296 4.26 2.49 16.75
CA GLU A 296 4.96 1.21 16.64
C GLU A 296 4.99 0.52 18.00
N THR A 297 4.66 -0.76 18.02
CA THR A 297 4.81 -1.64 19.17
C THR A 297 5.24 -3.03 18.71
N SER A 298 6.35 -3.53 19.22
CA SER A 298 6.87 -4.87 18.95
C SER A 298 6.93 -5.19 17.44
N GLY A 299 7.41 -4.24 16.61
CA GLY A 299 7.52 -4.39 15.16
C GLY A 299 6.19 -4.27 14.39
N ARG A 300 5.10 -3.88 15.07
CA ARG A 300 3.78 -3.65 14.44
C ARG A 300 3.37 -2.20 14.51
N ILE A 301 2.74 -1.75 13.44
CA ILE A 301 2.14 -0.41 13.39
C ILE A 301 0.67 -0.52 13.75
N LEU A 302 0.27 0.29 14.74
CA LEU A 302 -1.12 0.52 15.10
C LEU A 302 -1.45 2.00 14.90
N SER A 303 -2.52 2.26 14.16
CA SER A 303 -3.02 3.60 13.88
C SER A 303 -4.19 3.93 14.80
N CYS A 304 -4.25 5.17 15.26
CA CYS A 304 -5.40 5.68 16.03
C CYS A 304 -5.72 7.11 15.60
N TYR A 305 -6.93 7.59 15.92
CA TYR A 305 -7.35 8.95 15.66
C TYR A 305 -7.49 9.73 16.96
N ILE A 306 -6.95 10.94 16.96
CA ILE A 306 -7.14 11.92 18.02
C ILE A 306 -7.53 13.27 17.44
N SER A 307 -8.10 14.16 18.26
CA SER A 307 -8.31 15.54 17.83
C SER A 307 -7.00 16.33 17.83
N LYS A 308 -6.92 17.38 17.01
CA LYS A 308 -5.77 18.30 17.02
C LYS A 308 -5.52 18.86 18.41
N SER A 309 -6.58 19.27 19.14
CA SER A 309 -6.48 19.74 20.51
C SER A 309 -5.91 18.69 21.47
N SER A 310 -6.25 17.40 21.29
CA SER A 310 -5.69 16.32 22.11
C SER A 310 -4.20 16.09 21.81
N ALA A 311 -3.81 16.16 20.52
CA ALA A 311 -2.42 16.05 20.13
C ALA A 311 -1.55 17.16 20.75
N GLU A 312 -2.05 18.39 20.73
CA GLU A 312 -1.38 19.55 21.33
C GLU A 312 -1.28 19.45 22.85
N LYS A 313 -2.40 19.13 23.53
CA LYS A 313 -2.45 18.99 24.99
C LYS A 313 -1.51 17.91 25.51
N MET A 314 -1.45 16.78 24.82
CA MET A 314 -0.57 15.67 25.19
C MET A 314 0.82 15.80 24.58
N ASN A 315 1.13 16.88 23.85
CA ASN A 315 2.40 17.06 23.12
C ASN A 315 2.82 15.80 22.38
N ILE A 316 1.91 15.28 21.52
CA ILE A 316 2.17 14.07 20.74
C ILE A 316 3.08 14.43 19.59
N ILE A 317 4.29 13.87 19.61
CA ILE A 317 5.34 14.05 18.60
C ILE A 317 5.96 12.70 18.24
N PRO A 318 6.56 12.55 17.06
CA PRO A 318 7.33 11.36 16.73
C PRO A 318 8.41 11.07 17.79
N GLY A 319 8.52 9.81 18.17
CA GLY A 319 9.43 9.36 19.23
C GLY A 319 8.81 9.27 20.62
N LYS A 320 7.68 9.94 20.88
CA LYS A 320 7.00 9.89 22.19
C LYS A 320 6.42 8.50 22.45
N LYS A 321 6.58 8.02 23.69
CA LYS A 321 5.91 6.82 24.18
C LYS A 321 4.50 7.16 24.67
N VAL A 322 3.54 6.33 24.30
CA VAL A 322 2.12 6.44 24.67
C VAL A 322 1.56 5.06 24.97
N TYR A 323 0.40 5.02 25.63
CA TYR A 323 -0.39 3.82 25.79
C TYR A 323 -1.59 3.86 24.85
N LEU A 324 -1.76 2.80 24.08
CA LEU A 324 -2.94 2.52 23.30
C LEU A 324 -3.89 1.67 24.14
N ILE A 325 -5.09 2.19 24.37
CA ILE A 325 -6.05 1.59 25.28
C ILE A 325 -7.33 1.28 24.52
N PHE A 326 -7.75 0.01 24.54
CA PHE A 326 -8.97 -0.45 23.86
C PHE A 326 -9.58 -1.68 24.53
N LYS A 327 -10.88 -1.87 24.30
CA LYS A 327 -11.62 -3.01 24.87
C LYS A 327 -11.34 -4.30 24.10
N ALA A 328 -11.47 -5.45 24.74
CA ALA A 328 -11.46 -6.74 24.06
C ALA A 328 -12.61 -6.84 23.02
N THR A 329 -13.76 -6.24 23.33
CA THR A 329 -14.94 -6.18 22.47
C THR A 329 -14.82 -5.24 21.28
N SER A 330 -13.79 -4.39 21.22
CA SER A 330 -13.50 -3.54 20.05
C SER A 330 -12.80 -4.29 18.94
N LEU A 331 -12.35 -5.50 19.19
CA LEU A 331 -11.78 -6.39 18.20
C LEU A 331 -12.91 -7.13 17.50
N LEU A 332 -13.10 -6.83 16.22
CA LEU A 332 -14.09 -7.48 15.36
C LEU A 332 -13.45 -8.59 14.55
N TRP A 333 -14.14 -9.68 14.38
CA TRP A 333 -13.67 -10.84 13.61
C TRP A 333 -14.10 -10.71 12.15
N GLU A 334 -13.18 -11.01 11.23
CA GLU A 334 -13.43 -11.11 9.78
C GLU A 334 -13.28 -12.54 9.26
#